data_6c5f833954e6481983f3441cb72eaae2
#
_entry.id   6c5f833954e6481983f3441cb72eaae2
#
_cell.length_a   1.000
_cell.length_b   1.000
_cell.length_c   1.000
_cell.angle_alpha   90.00
_cell.angle_beta   90.00
_cell.angle_gamma   90.00
#
_symmetry.space_group_name_H-M   'P 1'
#
loop_
_entity.id
_entity.type
_entity.pdbx_description
1 polymer ?
#
loop_
_entity_poly.entity_id
_entity_poly.type
_entity_poly.pdbx_seq_one_letter_code
_entity_poly.pdbx_strand_id
1 'polypeptide(L)'
;MPDERQTPAERPPKKRMSRGTRVLVIIVCVLLAIALLLVATVLVLSAIGRNALTDDDGMNISRDDVESLGSGTVRYNDRLYRYNTDIVTILLMGVDEQIKQDANGIYGNANQSDANILAVLDLRNKEMTLISVSRDAMCTLDILDSAGEHVGTATAQLALAYAYGDGAERSCELTSAAVSRLFYDLPIPVYGSIYM
;
A
#
# COMPACT_ATOMS: atom_id res chain seq x y z
N MET A 1 87.80 22.66 17.37
CA MET A 1 86.58 21.90 17.26
C MET A 1 85.45 22.90 17.05
N PRO A 2 84.84 22.99 15.86
CA PRO A 2 83.74 23.91 15.58
C PRO A 2 82.43 23.22 15.85
N ASP A 3 81.62 23.97 16.48
CA ASP A 3 80.23 23.72 16.91
C ASP A 3 79.29 23.60 15.69
N GLU A 4 78.72 22.39 15.45
CA GLU A 4 77.74 22.15 14.40
C GLU A 4 76.35 22.56 14.91
N ARG A 5 75.93 23.80 14.55
CA ARG A 5 74.52 24.22 14.76
C ARG A 5 73.63 23.51 13.76
N GLN A 6 72.82 22.59 14.26
CA GLN A 6 71.74 21.96 13.53
C GLN A 6 70.64 23.00 13.19
N THR A 7 70.43 23.24 11.91
CA THR A 7 69.38 24.05 11.34
C THR A 7 68.06 23.31 11.50
N PRO A 8 66.94 23.92 12.00
CA PRO A 8 65.63 23.28 12.08
C PRO A 8 65.07 23.02 10.68
N ALA A 9 64.57 21.79 10.46
CA ALA A 9 63.94 21.40 9.21
C ALA A 9 62.70 22.28 8.90
N GLU A 10 62.72 22.96 7.78
CA GLU A 10 61.64 23.78 7.24
C GLU A 10 60.42 22.88 6.94
N ARG A 11 59.29 23.12 7.63
CA ARG A 11 58.02 22.45 7.33
C ARG A 11 57.49 22.91 5.97
N PRO A 12 57.09 22.00 5.05
CA PRO A 12 56.57 22.36 3.76
C PRO A 12 55.33 23.26 3.86
N PRO A 13 55.19 24.29 2.98
CA PRO A 13 54.06 25.22 3.05
C PRO A 13 52.77 24.51 2.77
N LYS A 14 51.77 24.64 3.68
CA LYS A 14 50.43 24.19 3.48
C LYS A 14 49.82 24.91 2.28
N LYS A 15 49.61 24.22 1.15
CA LYS A 15 48.91 24.76 -0.04
C LYS A 15 47.51 25.24 0.38
N ARG A 16 47.29 26.54 0.44
CA ARG A 16 45.99 27.16 0.66
C ARG A 16 45.15 26.95 -0.62
N MET A 17 44.08 26.19 -0.52
CA MET A 17 43.11 26.03 -1.62
C MET A 17 42.58 27.40 -2.04
N SER A 18 42.47 27.62 -3.38
CA SER A 18 41.91 28.84 -3.94
C SER A 18 40.43 29.03 -3.48
N ARG A 19 39.97 30.26 -3.44
CA ARG A 19 38.56 30.56 -3.07
C ARG A 19 37.58 29.82 -3.99
N GLY A 20 37.84 29.73 -5.29
CA GLY A 20 37.03 28.99 -6.25
C GLY A 20 36.95 27.50 -5.98
N THR A 21 38.09 26.85 -5.64
CA THR A 21 38.14 25.43 -5.30
C THR A 21 37.35 25.12 -4.02
N ARG A 22 37.36 26.01 -3.01
CA ARG A 22 36.54 25.84 -1.79
C ARG A 22 35.05 25.91 -2.06
N VAL A 23 34.63 26.89 -2.90
CA VAL A 23 33.21 27.03 -3.29
C VAL A 23 32.77 25.80 -4.08
N LEU A 24 33.56 25.31 -5.01
CA LEU A 24 33.25 24.11 -5.78
C LEU A 24 33.11 22.87 -4.87
N VAL A 25 34.02 22.67 -3.92
CA VAL A 25 33.94 21.55 -2.95
C VAL A 25 32.69 21.66 -2.10
N ILE A 26 32.31 22.85 -1.64
CA ILE A 26 31.07 23.05 -0.86
C ILE A 26 29.85 22.70 -1.68
N ILE A 27 29.78 23.13 -2.94
CA ILE A 27 28.66 22.82 -3.83
C ILE A 27 28.54 21.30 -4.04
N VAL A 28 29.66 20.61 -4.31
CA VAL A 28 29.69 19.17 -4.50
C VAL A 28 29.27 18.45 -3.22
N CYS A 29 29.74 18.88 -2.05
CA CYS A 29 29.32 18.29 -0.76
C CYS A 29 27.83 18.48 -0.49
N VAL A 30 27.27 19.65 -0.81
CA VAL A 30 25.82 19.93 -0.67
C VAL A 30 25.00 19.04 -1.60
N LEU A 31 25.41 18.90 -2.87
CA LEU A 31 24.72 18.03 -3.82
C LEU A 31 24.77 16.56 -3.40
N LEU A 32 25.92 16.09 -2.89
CA LEU A 32 26.04 14.73 -2.34
C LEU A 32 25.16 14.53 -1.11
N ALA A 33 25.08 15.52 -0.21
CA ALA A 33 24.21 15.44 0.96
C ALA A 33 22.74 15.38 0.56
N ILE A 34 22.30 16.18 -0.43
CA ILE A 34 20.93 16.14 -0.96
C ILE A 34 20.64 14.76 -1.59
N ALA A 35 21.57 14.24 -2.41
CA ALA A 35 21.41 12.93 -3.04
C ALA A 35 21.28 11.80 -1.99
N LEU A 36 22.12 11.82 -0.95
CA LEU A 36 22.04 10.86 0.16
C LEU A 36 20.71 10.98 0.93
N LEU A 37 20.22 12.20 1.13
CA LEU A 37 18.93 12.44 1.80
C LEU A 37 17.76 11.89 0.97
N LEU A 38 17.79 12.09 -0.35
CA LEU A 38 16.78 11.53 -1.26
C LEU A 38 16.80 9.99 -1.26
N VAL A 39 17.97 9.37 -1.29
CA VAL A 39 18.11 7.91 -1.21
C VAL A 39 17.60 7.41 0.13
N ALA A 40 17.94 8.07 1.24
CA ALA A 40 17.46 7.69 2.57
C ALA A 40 15.94 7.80 2.68
N THR A 41 15.33 8.88 2.16
CA THR A 41 13.86 9.03 2.15
C THR A 41 13.18 7.95 1.33
N VAL A 42 13.70 7.59 0.16
CA VAL A 42 13.16 6.48 -0.66
C VAL A 42 13.27 5.15 0.08
N LEU A 43 14.41 4.88 0.74
CA LEU A 43 14.59 3.64 1.52
C LEU A 43 13.64 3.57 2.73
N VAL A 44 13.46 4.68 3.45
CA VAL A 44 12.53 4.75 4.58
C VAL A 44 11.08 4.58 4.11
N LEU A 45 10.67 5.28 3.04
CA LEU A 45 9.33 5.14 2.47
C LEU A 45 9.07 3.74 1.95
N SER A 46 10.08 3.10 1.31
CA SER A 46 9.94 1.71 0.84
C SER A 46 9.86 0.71 1.99
N ALA A 47 10.57 0.94 3.09
CA ALA A 47 10.50 0.08 4.29
C ALA A 47 9.16 0.24 5.01
N ILE A 48 8.68 1.48 5.20
CA ILE A 48 7.36 1.76 5.80
C ILE A 48 6.25 1.21 4.91
N GLY A 49 6.34 1.45 3.58
CA GLY A 49 5.35 0.94 2.63
C GLY A 49 5.28 -0.59 2.62
N ARG A 50 6.41 -1.28 2.67
CA ARG A 50 6.43 -2.76 2.75
C ARG A 50 5.78 -3.26 4.04
N ASN A 51 6.09 -2.66 5.18
CA ASN A 51 5.48 -3.06 6.46
C ASN A 51 3.97 -2.76 6.48
N ALA A 52 3.56 -1.57 6.02
CA ALA A 52 2.15 -1.20 5.95
C ALA A 52 1.35 -2.06 4.95
N LEU A 53 1.99 -2.56 3.88
CA LEU A 53 1.35 -3.44 2.89
C LEU A 53 1.33 -4.93 3.32
N THR A 54 2.09 -5.30 4.34
CA THR A 54 2.19 -6.69 4.84
C THR A 54 1.67 -6.86 6.27
N ASP A 55 1.38 -5.77 6.99
CA ASP A 55 0.71 -5.83 8.30
C ASP A 55 -0.78 -6.11 8.08
N ASP A 56 -1.13 -7.36 8.29
CA ASP A 56 -2.49 -7.89 8.25
C ASP A 56 -3.16 -7.70 9.62
N ASP A 57 -3.77 -6.53 9.83
CA ASP A 57 -4.85 -6.39 10.81
C ASP A 57 -6.18 -6.77 10.13
N GLY A 58 -6.16 -7.93 9.45
CA GLY A 58 -7.27 -8.45 8.69
C GLY A 58 -8.51 -8.67 9.54
N MET A 59 -9.60 -8.06 9.12
CA MET A 59 -10.93 -8.35 9.60
C MET A 59 -11.18 -9.87 9.55
N ASN A 60 -11.25 -10.51 10.72
CA ASN A 60 -11.47 -11.94 10.90
C ASN A 60 -12.92 -12.27 10.52
N ILE A 61 -13.14 -12.72 9.30
CA ILE A 61 -14.46 -13.17 8.84
C ILE A 61 -14.34 -14.64 8.44
N SER A 62 -14.87 -15.50 9.32
CA SER A 62 -14.97 -16.94 9.10
C SER A 62 -15.99 -17.28 8.01
N ARG A 63 -15.58 -18.01 6.98
CA ARG A 63 -16.47 -18.84 6.17
C ARG A 63 -16.44 -20.25 6.73
N ASP A 64 -17.56 -20.96 6.65
CA ASP A 64 -17.74 -22.32 7.21
C ASP A 64 -16.71 -23.34 6.71
N ASP A 65 -16.10 -23.10 5.52
CA ASP A 65 -15.11 -24.00 4.91
C ASP A 65 -13.66 -23.50 5.01
N VAL A 66 -13.42 -22.29 5.51
CA VAL A 66 -12.10 -21.69 5.64
C VAL A 66 -11.94 -21.14 7.04
N GLU A 67 -11.00 -21.70 7.77
CA GLU A 67 -10.62 -21.23 9.09
C GLU A 67 -9.38 -20.34 8.97
N SER A 68 -9.54 -19.04 9.20
CA SER A 68 -8.40 -18.16 9.38
C SER A 68 -7.79 -18.41 10.75
N LEU A 69 -6.52 -18.85 10.75
CA LEU A 69 -5.80 -19.18 11.99
C LEU A 69 -5.00 -18.01 12.52
N GLY A 70 -5.21 -16.80 11.98
CA GLY A 70 -4.37 -15.64 12.23
C GLY A 70 -2.99 -15.75 11.56
N SER A 71 -2.18 -14.70 11.67
CA SER A 71 -0.82 -14.67 11.10
C SER A 71 -0.70 -15.10 9.61
N GLY A 72 -1.71 -14.80 8.79
CA GLY A 72 -1.70 -15.07 7.35
C GLY A 72 -1.72 -16.55 6.98
N THR A 73 -2.33 -17.40 7.82
CA THR A 73 -2.51 -18.83 7.56
C THR A 73 -3.98 -19.17 7.46
N VAL A 74 -4.37 -19.88 6.41
CA VAL A 74 -5.73 -20.38 6.19
C VAL A 74 -5.72 -21.90 6.07
N ARG A 75 -6.80 -22.54 6.56
CA ARG A 75 -7.05 -23.95 6.36
C ARG A 75 -8.14 -24.12 5.31
N TYR A 76 -7.85 -24.89 4.27
CA TYR A 76 -8.82 -25.24 3.24
C TYR A 76 -8.68 -26.73 2.89
N ASN A 77 -9.78 -27.47 2.89
CA ASN A 77 -9.80 -28.93 2.68
C ASN A 77 -8.74 -29.67 3.54
N ASP A 78 -8.70 -29.40 4.85
CA ASP A 78 -7.75 -29.96 5.83
C ASP A 78 -6.28 -29.69 5.53
N ARG A 79 -5.97 -28.81 4.57
CA ARG A 79 -4.60 -28.39 4.27
C ARG A 79 -4.37 -26.96 4.74
N LEU A 80 -3.17 -26.72 5.29
CA LEU A 80 -2.74 -25.41 5.72
C LEU A 80 -2.04 -24.69 4.56
N TYR A 81 -2.50 -23.47 4.30
CA TYR A 81 -1.90 -22.56 3.33
C TYR A 81 -1.45 -21.31 4.06
N ARG A 82 -0.33 -20.75 3.66
CA ARG A 82 0.16 -19.46 4.13
C ARG A 82 0.18 -18.50 2.96
N TYR A 83 -0.27 -17.26 3.20
CA TYR A 83 -0.15 -16.22 2.20
C TYR A 83 1.33 -15.96 1.88
N ASN A 84 1.61 -15.76 0.60
CA ASN A 84 2.95 -15.41 0.15
C ASN A 84 3.20 -13.93 0.45
N THR A 85 4.08 -13.62 1.38
CA THR A 85 4.44 -12.26 1.79
C THR A 85 5.21 -11.47 0.72
N ASP A 86 5.68 -12.13 -0.34
CA ASP A 86 6.31 -11.47 -1.50
C ASP A 86 5.25 -10.95 -2.51
N ILE A 87 3.96 -11.21 -2.25
CA ILE A 87 2.85 -10.76 -3.09
C ILE A 87 2.16 -9.56 -2.43
N VAL A 88 1.93 -8.52 -3.21
CA VAL A 88 1.09 -7.36 -2.85
C VAL A 88 -0.13 -7.33 -3.75
N THR A 89 -1.30 -7.16 -3.17
CA THR A 89 -2.56 -7.06 -3.89
C THR A 89 -3.11 -5.65 -3.86
N ILE A 90 -3.65 -5.21 -4.99
CA ILE A 90 -4.24 -3.88 -5.16
C ILE A 90 -5.59 -4.07 -5.84
N LEU A 91 -6.66 -3.56 -5.25
CA LEU A 91 -7.98 -3.56 -5.88
C LEU A 91 -8.27 -2.21 -6.54
N LEU A 92 -8.54 -2.24 -7.83
CA LEU A 92 -8.96 -1.08 -8.62
C LEU A 92 -10.42 -1.26 -9.03
N MET A 93 -11.23 -0.26 -8.69
CA MET A 93 -12.67 -0.25 -8.99
C MET A 93 -13.00 0.83 -10.01
N GLY A 94 -13.75 0.49 -11.05
CA GLY A 94 -14.35 1.42 -11.99
C GLY A 94 -15.80 1.67 -11.61
N VAL A 95 -16.17 2.94 -11.44
CA VAL A 95 -17.51 3.40 -11.03
C VAL A 95 -18.03 4.38 -12.07
N ASP A 96 -19.28 4.21 -12.54
CA ASP A 96 -19.79 4.97 -13.69
C ASP A 96 -19.88 6.48 -13.47
N GLU A 97 -20.30 6.93 -12.30
CA GLU A 97 -20.46 8.36 -12.01
C GLU A 97 -20.24 8.65 -10.53
N GLN A 98 -19.64 9.80 -10.24
CA GLN A 98 -19.59 10.28 -8.89
C GLN A 98 -20.95 10.85 -8.49
N ILE A 99 -21.74 10.12 -7.72
CA ILE A 99 -22.85 10.73 -7.00
C ILE A 99 -22.22 11.69 -5.97
N LYS A 100 -22.41 12.99 -6.17
CA LYS A 100 -22.07 13.97 -5.13
C LYS A 100 -22.91 13.61 -3.92
N GLN A 101 -22.24 13.19 -2.85
CA GLN A 101 -22.91 12.99 -1.58
C GLN A 101 -23.73 14.25 -1.26
N ASP A 102 -25.02 14.09 -1.06
CA ASP A 102 -25.80 15.07 -0.37
C ASP A 102 -25.14 15.30 0.99
N ALA A 103 -25.06 16.56 1.42
CA ALA A 103 -24.40 16.98 2.67
C ALA A 103 -24.89 16.24 3.95
N ASN A 104 -25.84 15.33 3.81
CA ASN A 104 -26.44 14.52 4.85
C ASN A 104 -25.81 13.12 5.01
N GLY A 105 -24.82 12.73 4.18
CA GLY A 105 -24.04 11.50 4.36
C GLY A 105 -24.88 10.22 4.45
N ILE A 106 -25.89 10.06 3.59
CA ILE A 106 -26.75 8.86 3.63
C ILE A 106 -26.00 7.72 2.97
N TYR A 107 -25.66 6.71 3.77
CA TYR A 107 -25.09 5.44 3.28
C TYR A 107 -26.13 4.67 2.45
N GLY A 108 -25.67 3.88 1.48
CA GLY A 108 -26.54 3.03 0.68
C GLY A 108 -27.07 3.65 -0.61
N ASN A 109 -26.62 4.83 -0.98
CA ASN A 109 -27.00 5.54 -2.21
C ASN A 109 -25.82 5.81 -3.16
N ALA A 110 -24.69 5.14 -2.95
CA ALA A 110 -23.55 5.26 -3.86
C ALA A 110 -23.80 4.48 -5.16
N ASN A 111 -23.04 4.82 -6.21
CA ASN A 111 -23.05 4.06 -7.46
C ASN A 111 -22.43 2.67 -7.28
N GLN A 112 -22.60 1.82 -8.28
CA GLN A 112 -22.06 0.47 -8.29
C GLN A 112 -20.64 0.46 -8.87
N SER A 113 -19.82 -0.50 -8.41
CA SER A 113 -18.52 -0.77 -9.03
C SER A 113 -18.70 -1.74 -10.20
N ASP A 114 -18.68 -1.21 -11.43
CA ASP A 114 -18.92 -1.98 -12.63
C ASP A 114 -17.71 -2.75 -13.13
N ALA A 115 -16.52 -2.26 -12.84
CA ALA A 115 -15.27 -2.93 -13.12
C ALA A 115 -14.49 -3.14 -11.81
N ASN A 116 -14.07 -4.38 -11.55
CA ASN A 116 -13.25 -4.71 -10.40
C ASN A 116 -12.03 -5.49 -10.88
N ILE A 117 -10.85 -4.92 -10.70
CA ILE A 117 -9.58 -5.51 -11.13
C ILE A 117 -8.69 -5.69 -9.90
N LEU A 118 -8.38 -6.93 -9.58
CA LEU A 118 -7.39 -7.28 -8.56
C LEU A 118 -6.03 -7.43 -9.23
N ALA A 119 -5.14 -6.46 -9.01
CA ALA A 119 -3.75 -6.53 -9.42
C ALA A 119 -2.94 -7.26 -8.36
N VAL A 120 -2.26 -8.32 -8.76
CA VAL A 120 -1.41 -9.17 -7.91
C VAL A 120 0.04 -8.95 -8.35
N LEU A 121 0.82 -8.33 -7.49
CA LEU A 121 2.24 -8.02 -7.76
C LEU A 121 3.12 -9.02 -7.04
N ASP A 122 3.87 -9.82 -7.79
CA ASP A 122 4.94 -10.66 -7.27
C ASP A 122 6.24 -9.84 -7.22
N LEU A 123 6.61 -9.40 -6.03
CA LEU A 123 7.79 -8.57 -5.81
C LEU A 123 9.09 -9.34 -6.03
N ARG A 124 9.06 -10.66 -5.86
CA ARG A 124 10.22 -11.53 -6.01
C ARG A 124 10.55 -11.77 -7.48
N ASN A 125 9.53 -12.14 -8.26
CA ASN A 125 9.68 -12.44 -9.68
C ASN A 125 9.54 -11.18 -10.56
N LYS A 126 9.09 -10.05 -9.99
CA LYS A 126 8.80 -8.79 -10.69
C LYS A 126 7.73 -8.97 -11.76
N GLU A 127 6.72 -9.73 -11.44
CA GLU A 127 5.59 -10.03 -12.31
C GLU A 127 4.32 -9.37 -11.76
N MET A 128 3.40 -9.04 -12.65
CA MET A 128 2.08 -8.52 -12.30
C MET A 128 1.02 -9.33 -13.02
N THR A 129 0.06 -9.83 -12.28
CA THR A 129 -1.12 -10.51 -12.79
C THR A 129 -2.35 -9.66 -12.52
N LEU A 130 -3.19 -9.45 -13.53
CA LEU A 130 -4.47 -8.76 -13.39
C LEU A 130 -5.59 -9.78 -13.43
N ILE A 131 -6.43 -9.79 -12.40
CA ILE A 131 -7.59 -10.64 -12.25
C ILE A 131 -8.84 -9.77 -12.32
N SER A 132 -9.64 -9.95 -13.39
CA SER A 132 -10.95 -9.30 -13.46
C SER A 132 -11.93 -10.07 -12.58
N VAL A 133 -12.52 -9.38 -11.61
CA VAL A 133 -13.56 -9.93 -10.73
C VAL A 133 -14.91 -9.47 -11.26
N SER A 134 -15.79 -10.43 -11.59
CA SER A 134 -17.11 -10.10 -12.13
C SER A 134 -17.92 -9.26 -11.15
N ARG A 135 -18.52 -8.19 -11.65
CA ARG A 135 -19.46 -7.36 -10.90
C ARG A 135 -20.67 -8.15 -10.37
N ASP A 136 -21.04 -9.22 -11.09
CA ASP A 136 -22.19 -10.08 -10.78
C ASP A 136 -21.80 -11.27 -9.89
N ALA A 137 -20.54 -11.36 -9.43
CA ALA A 137 -20.13 -12.40 -8.50
C ALA A 137 -20.96 -12.28 -7.19
N MET A 138 -21.63 -13.38 -6.84
CA MET A 138 -22.37 -13.45 -5.58
C MET A 138 -21.42 -13.65 -4.42
N CYS A 139 -21.42 -12.71 -3.49
CA CYS A 139 -20.54 -12.72 -2.32
C CYS A 139 -21.23 -12.18 -1.08
N THR A 140 -20.60 -12.39 0.07
CA THR A 140 -21.09 -11.84 1.34
C THR A 140 -20.66 -10.37 1.44
N LEU A 141 -21.66 -9.49 1.55
CA LEU A 141 -21.49 -8.05 1.69
C LEU A 141 -21.83 -7.60 3.10
N ASP A 142 -21.11 -6.62 3.60
CA ASP A 142 -21.49 -5.92 4.83
C ASP A 142 -22.57 -4.89 4.54
N ILE A 143 -23.56 -4.83 5.41
CA ILE A 143 -24.67 -3.88 5.33
C ILE A 143 -24.47 -2.85 6.43
N LEU A 144 -24.50 -1.57 6.05
CA LEU A 144 -24.45 -0.45 6.96
C LEU A 144 -25.84 0.19 7.11
N ASP A 145 -26.10 0.77 8.27
CA ASP A 145 -27.26 1.64 8.46
C ASP A 145 -27.01 3.06 7.92
N SER A 146 -27.99 3.92 8.05
CA SER A 146 -27.88 5.33 7.60
C SER A 146 -26.83 6.16 8.36
N ALA A 147 -26.34 5.67 9.49
CA ALA A 147 -25.27 6.27 10.28
C ALA A 147 -23.88 5.70 9.92
N GLY A 148 -23.80 4.69 9.04
CA GLY A 148 -22.57 4.01 8.65
C GLY A 148 -22.13 2.91 9.59
N GLU A 149 -23.01 2.51 10.55
CA GLU A 149 -22.73 1.40 11.46
C GLU A 149 -23.07 0.06 10.82
N HIS A 150 -22.24 -0.96 11.07
CA HIS A 150 -22.46 -2.30 10.56
C HIS A 150 -23.65 -2.95 11.26
N VAL A 151 -24.68 -3.34 10.49
CA VAL A 151 -25.90 -3.96 11.01
C VAL A 151 -26.06 -5.42 10.64
N GLY A 152 -25.24 -5.94 9.75
CA GLY A 152 -25.27 -7.34 9.34
C GLY A 152 -24.62 -7.60 8.00
N THR A 153 -24.84 -8.80 7.47
CA THR A 153 -24.34 -9.22 6.16
C THR A 153 -25.47 -9.75 5.28
N ALA A 154 -25.31 -9.63 3.96
CA ALA A 154 -26.20 -10.24 2.99
C ALA A 154 -25.40 -10.85 1.83
N THR A 155 -25.94 -11.88 1.18
CA THR A 155 -25.37 -12.41 -0.05
C THR A 155 -25.98 -11.68 -1.24
N ALA A 156 -25.16 -10.94 -1.97
CA ALA A 156 -25.60 -10.17 -3.13
C ALA A 156 -24.45 -10.03 -4.17
N GLN A 157 -24.73 -9.34 -5.27
CA GLN A 157 -23.75 -9.06 -6.32
C GLN A 157 -22.64 -8.12 -5.79
N LEU A 158 -21.39 -8.39 -6.18
CA LEU A 158 -20.21 -7.62 -5.77
C LEU A 158 -20.35 -6.12 -6.05
N ALA A 159 -20.95 -5.74 -7.19
CA ALA A 159 -21.17 -4.35 -7.55
C ALA A 159 -21.90 -3.54 -6.47
N LEU A 160 -22.81 -4.18 -5.73
CA LEU A 160 -23.58 -3.55 -4.66
C LEU A 160 -22.76 -3.25 -3.40
N ALA A 161 -21.60 -3.88 -3.23
CA ALA A 161 -20.72 -3.59 -2.09
C ALA A 161 -20.34 -2.11 -2.04
N TYR A 162 -20.00 -1.53 -3.19
CA TYR A 162 -19.69 -0.12 -3.31
C TYR A 162 -20.90 0.77 -2.99
N ALA A 163 -22.08 0.37 -3.48
CA ALA A 163 -23.31 1.12 -3.29
C ALA A 163 -23.74 1.22 -1.81
N TYR A 164 -23.41 0.26 -0.98
CA TYR A 164 -23.75 0.27 0.45
C TYR A 164 -22.86 1.21 1.28
N GLY A 165 -21.79 1.76 0.72
CA GLY A 165 -20.92 2.71 1.38
C GLY A 165 -21.33 4.17 1.19
N ASP A 166 -20.35 5.04 1.29
CA ASP A 166 -20.47 6.51 1.22
C ASP A 166 -20.18 7.09 -0.17
N GLY A 167 -19.89 6.26 -1.16
CA GLY A 167 -19.44 6.69 -2.49
C GLY A 167 -17.97 7.15 -2.52
N ALA A 168 -17.22 6.93 -1.45
CA ALA A 168 -15.82 7.32 -1.32
C ALA A 168 -15.00 6.20 -0.64
N GLU A 169 -14.30 6.50 0.43
CA GLU A 169 -13.40 5.58 1.12
C GLU A 169 -14.14 4.36 1.67
N ARG A 170 -15.26 4.58 2.36
CA ARG A 170 -16.03 3.48 2.94
C ARG A 170 -16.60 2.51 1.90
N SER A 171 -17.00 3.02 0.73
CA SER A 171 -17.41 2.19 -0.40
C SER A 171 -16.29 1.31 -0.93
N CYS A 172 -15.08 1.87 -1.01
CA CYS A 172 -13.89 1.12 -1.39
C CYS A 172 -13.54 0.04 -0.37
N GLU A 173 -13.63 0.33 0.94
CA GLU A 173 -13.41 -0.64 2.01
C GLU A 173 -14.37 -1.82 1.94
N LEU A 174 -15.67 -1.54 1.80
CA LEU A 174 -16.71 -2.58 1.71
C LEU A 174 -16.49 -3.48 0.49
N THR A 175 -16.15 -2.89 -0.65
CA THR A 175 -15.86 -3.65 -1.88
C THR A 175 -14.59 -4.48 -1.72
N SER A 176 -13.55 -3.90 -1.12
CA SER A 176 -12.30 -4.60 -0.83
C SER A 176 -12.51 -5.79 0.10
N ALA A 177 -13.30 -5.60 1.18
CA ALA A 177 -13.66 -6.69 2.10
C ALA A 177 -14.45 -7.80 1.39
N ALA A 178 -15.40 -7.45 0.52
CA ALA A 178 -16.15 -8.43 -0.25
C ALA A 178 -15.27 -9.23 -1.22
N VAL A 179 -14.34 -8.56 -1.92
CA VAL A 179 -13.35 -9.24 -2.80
C VAL A 179 -12.40 -10.10 -1.99
N SER A 180 -11.88 -9.61 -0.86
CA SER A 180 -11.05 -10.39 0.05
C SER A 180 -11.70 -11.72 0.41
N ARG A 181 -12.97 -11.70 0.82
CA ARG A 181 -13.74 -12.91 1.14
C ARG A 181 -13.92 -13.87 -0.03
N LEU A 182 -14.04 -13.37 -1.27
CA LEU A 182 -14.10 -14.23 -2.46
C LEU A 182 -12.82 -15.04 -2.66
N PHE A 183 -11.69 -14.49 -2.21
CA PHE A 183 -10.36 -15.09 -2.34
C PHE A 183 -9.85 -15.63 -0.99
N TYR A 184 -10.74 -16.14 -0.13
CA TYR A 184 -10.42 -16.78 1.15
C TYR A 184 -9.67 -15.86 2.11
N ASP A 185 -10.19 -14.66 2.32
CA ASP A 185 -9.64 -13.61 3.16
C ASP A 185 -8.22 -13.17 2.73
N LEU A 186 -8.01 -13.13 1.40
CA LEU A 186 -6.78 -12.60 0.81
C LEU A 186 -6.59 -11.14 1.25
N PRO A 187 -5.45 -10.78 1.87
CA PRO A 187 -5.17 -9.40 2.23
C PRO A 187 -5.17 -8.48 1.00
N ILE A 188 -5.91 -7.37 1.07
CA ILE A 188 -5.95 -6.33 0.03
C ILE A 188 -5.62 -4.99 0.69
N PRO A 189 -4.33 -4.70 0.94
CA PRO A 189 -3.93 -3.53 1.69
C PRO A 189 -4.06 -2.21 0.91
N VAL A 190 -4.21 -2.29 -0.40
CA VAL A 190 -4.35 -1.11 -1.27
C VAL A 190 -5.57 -1.25 -2.15
N TYR A 191 -6.38 -0.23 -2.17
CA TYR A 191 -7.58 -0.16 -3.02
C TYR A 191 -7.87 1.27 -3.44
N GLY A 192 -8.64 1.43 -4.50
CA GLY A 192 -9.08 2.74 -4.96
C GLY A 192 -10.12 2.63 -6.07
N SER A 193 -10.91 3.70 -6.24
CA SER A 193 -11.91 3.80 -7.29
C SER A 193 -11.55 4.89 -8.31
N ILE A 194 -11.94 4.66 -9.55
CA ILE A 194 -11.82 5.60 -10.66
C ILE A 194 -13.22 5.80 -11.23
N TYR A 195 -13.62 7.05 -11.35
CA TYR A 195 -14.87 7.40 -12.00
C TYR A 195 -14.65 7.44 -13.52
N MET A 196 -15.56 6.82 -14.27
CA MET A 196 -15.48 6.68 -15.74
C MET A 196 -16.60 7.45 -16.41
#